data_3f3f8d2b28d9c9f0ed7561dd511e4828
#
_entry.id   3f3f8d2b28d9c9f0ed7561dd511e4828
#
_cell.length_a   1.000
_cell.length_b   1.000
_cell.length_c   1.000
_cell.angle_alpha   90.00
_cell.angle_beta   90.00
_cell.angle_gamma   90.00
#
_symmetry.space_group_name_H-M   'P 1'
#
loop_
_entity.id
_entity.type
_entity.pdbx_description
1 polymer ?
#
loop_
_entity_poly.entity_id
_entity_poly.type
_entity_poly.pdbx_seq_one_letter_code
_entity_poly.pdbx_strand_id
1 'polypeptide(L)'
;EVIGEPEELQNIWDLCISKSIPPIGLGARDTLRVEAGMNLNGTDMTIKNNPFESNLGWVVDFDDAQRDFIAKENLIEIKKNNKLNLVGVLLDEKGILRGGQKIIKDDFEGEITSGTFSPFMKKSIGLARVPFDMKEDANVHIRNKLLKVRILSLPFVRKGKIVL
;
A
#
# COMPACT_ATOMS: atom_id res chain seq x y z
N GLU A 1 -14.91 2.05 9.99
CA GLU A 1 -15.76 0.84 9.91
C GLU A 1 -16.78 0.87 11.07
N VAL A 2 -17.99 0.37 10.83
CA VAL A 2 -19.02 0.22 11.85
C VAL A 2 -19.39 -1.25 11.90
N ILE A 3 -19.42 -1.80 13.10
CA ILE A 3 -19.81 -3.20 13.36
C ILE A 3 -20.94 -3.16 14.38
N GLY A 4 -22.04 -3.85 14.10
CA GLY A 4 -23.21 -3.90 14.97
C GLY A 4 -24.23 -4.92 14.48
N GLU A 5 -25.40 -4.94 15.10
CA GLU A 5 -26.49 -5.80 14.67
C GLU A 5 -27.03 -5.35 13.31
N PRO A 6 -27.51 -6.29 12.47
CA PRO A 6 -27.95 -6.00 11.11
C PRO A 6 -28.99 -4.86 11.03
N GLU A 7 -29.94 -4.84 11.95
CA GLU A 7 -31.00 -3.82 11.98
C GLU A 7 -30.43 -2.42 12.32
N GLU A 8 -29.47 -2.32 13.24
CA GLU A 8 -28.79 -1.08 13.56
C GLU A 8 -27.95 -0.58 12.37
N LEU A 9 -27.26 -1.46 11.69
CA LEU A 9 -26.47 -1.12 10.50
C LEU A 9 -27.36 -0.63 9.35
N GLN A 10 -28.56 -1.22 9.18
CA GLN A 10 -29.53 -0.75 8.20
C GLN A 10 -30.02 0.67 8.54
N ASN A 11 -30.32 0.95 9.79
CA ASN A 11 -30.73 2.28 10.25
C ASN A 11 -29.62 3.34 9.99
N ILE A 12 -28.36 2.99 10.23
CA ILE A 12 -27.21 3.87 9.92
C ILE A 12 -27.10 4.12 8.42
N TRP A 13 -27.26 3.08 7.61
CA TRP A 13 -27.24 3.17 6.16
C TRP A 13 -28.34 4.11 5.64
N ASP A 14 -29.58 3.91 6.10
CA ASP A 14 -30.72 4.73 5.70
C ASP A 14 -30.57 6.19 6.15
N LEU A 15 -30.00 6.41 7.34
CA LEU A 15 -29.65 7.74 7.81
C LEU A 15 -28.62 8.42 6.87
N CYS A 16 -27.58 7.70 6.44
CA CYS A 16 -26.59 8.23 5.50
C CYS A 16 -27.25 8.62 4.17
N ILE A 17 -28.11 7.76 3.63
CA ILE A 17 -28.85 8.03 2.38
C ILE A 17 -29.74 9.26 2.55
N SER A 18 -30.50 9.37 3.67
CA SER A 18 -31.37 10.52 3.95
C SER A 18 -30.60 11.84 4.05
N LYS A 19 -29.33 11.79 4.42
CA LYS A 19 -28.41 12.95 4.47
C LYS A 19 -27.70 13.21 3.14
N SER A 20 -28.12 12.56 2.07
CA SER A 20 -27.51 12.68 0.73
C SER A 20 -26.02 12.31 0.69
N ILE A 21 -25.59 11.41 1.57
CA ILE A 21 -24.23 10.83 1.51
C ILE A 21 -24.24 9.74 0.41
N PRO A 22 -23.52 9.91 -0.68
CA PRO A 22 -23.54 8.94 -1.76
C PRO A 22 -22.84 7.63 -1.35
N PRO A 23 -23.44 6.46 -1.61
CA PRO A 23 -22.77 5.20 -1.39
C PRO A 23 -21.60 5.03 -2.38
N ILE A 24 -20.50 4.48 -1.90
CA ILE A 24 -19.34 4.14 -2.73
C ILE A 24 -19.03 2.65 -2.66
N GLY A 25 -18.61 2.07 -3.78
CA GLY A 25 -18.25 0.66 -3.84
C GLY A 25 -16.85 0.38 -3.29
N LEU A 26 -16.58 -0.89 -2.99
CA LEU A 26 -15.27 -1.36 -2.51
C LEU A 26 -14.14 -1.04 -3.48
N GLY A 27 -14.39 -1.03 -4.79
CA GLY A 27 -13.39 -0.65 -5.79
C GLY A 27 -12.93 0.80 -5.67
N ALA A 28 -13.84 1.74 -5.33
CA ALA A 28 -13.48 3.13 -5.06
C ALA A 28 -12.63 3.24 -3.78
N ARG A 29 -13.02 2.55 -2.70
CA ARG A 29 -12.25 2.47 -1.46
C ARG A 29 -10.85 1.91 -1.73
N ASP A 30 -10.74 0.84 -2.51
CA ASP A 30 -9.46 0.20 -2.83
C ASP A 30 -8.56 1.15 -3.63
N THR A 31 -9.09 1.84 -4.62
CA THR A 31 -8.33 2.85 -5.37
C THR A 31 -7.82 3.97 -4.46
N LEU A 32 -8.69 4.54 -3.62
CA LEU A 32 -8.34 5.65 -2.73
C LEU A 32 -7.30 5.25 -1.68
N ARG A 33 -7.37 4.03 -1.13
CA ARG A 33 -6.36 3.57 -0.16
C ARG A 33 -4.99 3.36 -0.81
N VAL A 34 -4.93 2.87 -2.06
CA VAL A 34 -3.66 2.74 -2.80
C VAL A 34 -3.08 4.12 -3.11
N GLU A 35 -3.90 5.07 -3.55
CA GLU A 35 -3.48 6.47 -3.73
C GLU A 35 -2.90 7.07 -2.45
N ALA A 36 -3.51 6.79 -1.31
CA ALA A 36 -3.07 7.23 0.01
C ALA A 36 -1.89 6.41 0.59
N GLY A 37 -1.44 5.37 -0.09
CA GLY A 37 -0.36 4.49 0.39
C GLY A 37 -0.76 3.66 1.62
N MET A 38 -2.05 3.38 1.79
CA MET A 38 -2.57 2.59 2.91
C MET A 38 -2.61 1.12 2.59
N ASN A 39 -2.03 0.31 3.46
CA ASN A 39 -1.95 -1.13 3.31
C ASN A 39 -3.31 -1.81 3.49
N LEU A 40 -3.53 -2.87 2.74
CA LEU A 40 -4.62 -3.81 2.96
C LEU A 40 -4.08 -5.03 3.72
N ASN A 41 -4.67 -5.30 4.90
CA ASN A 41 -4.34 -6.49 5.67
C ASN A 41 -4.74 -7.75 4.90
N GLY A 42 -3.87 -8.75 4.91
CA GLY A 42 -4.02 -9.98 4.14
C GLY A 42 -3.46 -9.91 2.70
N THR A 43 -3.15 -8.70 2.20
CA THR A 43 -2.60 -8.49 0.84
C THR A 43 -1.25 -7.78 0.88
N ASP A 44 -1.23 -6.52 1.33
CA ASP A 44 0.03 -5.75 1.41
C ASP A 44 0.83 -6.08 2.66
N MET A 45 0.19 -6.56 3.70
CA MET A 45 0.81 -7.02 4.93
C MET A 45 0.05 -8.21 5.51
N THR A 46 0.77 -9.10 6.16
CA THR A 46 0.26 -10.29 6.84
C THR A 46 0.99 -10.49 8.16
N ILE A 47 0.61 -11.49 8.95
CA ILE A 47 1.36 -11.88 10.16
C ILE A 47 2.82 -12.30 9.90
N LYS A 48 3.19 -12.52 8.63
CA LYS A 48 4.55 -12.89 8.23
C LYS A 48 5.44 -11.65 7.96
N ASN A 49 4.84 -10.47 7.94
CA ASN A 49 5.55 -9.24 7.62
C ASN A 49 5.80 -8.41 8.88
N ASN A 50 6.98 -7.83 8.98
CA ASN A 50 7.31 -6.88 10.03
C ASN A 50 6.85 -5.44 9.64
N PRO A 51 6.79 -4.50 10.60
CA PRO A 51 6.35 -3.13 10.33
C PRO A 51 7.24 -2.38 9.31
N PHE A 52 8.54 -2.68 9.27
CA PHE A 52 9.48 -1.95 8.41
C PHE A 52 9.31 -2.32 6.94
N GLU A 53 9.10 -3.60 6.63
CA GLU A 53 8.79 -4.06 5.27
C GLU A 53 7.35 -3.80 4.83
N SER A 54 6.55 -3.19 5.69
CA SER A 54 5.15 -2.80 5.45
C SER A 54 4.95 -1.28 5.41
N ASN A 55 6.04 -0.50 5.36
CA ASN A 55 5.99 0.97 5.44
C ASN A 55 5.27 1.50 6.69
N LEU A 56 5.31 0.76 7.79
CA LEU A 56 4.69 1.08 9.09
C LEU A 56 5.74 1.28 10.20
N GLY A 57 7.02 1.35 9.86
CA GLY A 57 8.08 1.55 10.85
C GLY A 57 7.93 2.82 11.68
N TRP A 58 7.25 3.82 11.12
CA TRP A 58 6.97 5.10 11.78
C TRP A 58 5.99 5.01 12.96
N VAL A 59 5.20 3.93 13.06
CA VAL A 59 4.28 3.70 14.19
C VAL A 59 4.99 3.10 15.41
N VAL A 60 6.24 2.64 15.23
CA VAL A 60 7.02 2.02 16.31
C VAL A 60 7.92 3.09 16.92
N ASP A 61 7.60 3.49 18.12
CA ASP A 61 8.37 4.48 18.87
C ASP A 61 9.55 3.82 19.58
N PHE A 62 10.76 4.16 19.14
CA PHE A 62 12.02 3.74 19.76
C PHE A 62 12.74 4.89 20.49
N ASP A 63 12.26 6.13 20.36
CA ASP A 63 12.97 7.31 20.82
C ASP A 63 12.84 7.48 22.35
N ASP A 64 11.74 7.01 22.93
CA ASP A 64 11.59 6.96 24.39
C ASP A 64 12.34 5.75 24.97
N ALA A 65 13.51 6.02 25.54
CA ALA A 65 14.35 5.00 26.16
C ALA A 65 13.72 4.36 27.42
N GLN A 66 12.82 5.07 28.10
CA GLN A 66 12.15 4.57 29.32
C GLN A 66 10.91 3.74 29.01
N ARG A 67 10.38 3.88 27.80
CA ARG A 67 9.20 3.13 27.37
C ARG A 67 9.60 1.71 26.96
N ASP A 68 9.07 0.74 27.68
CA ASP A 68 9.19 -0.65 27.30
C ASP A 68 7.85 -1.18 26.74
N PHE A 69 7.94 -2.12 25.79
CA PHE A 69 6.79 -2.80 25.19
C PHE A 69 7.21 -4.20 24.70
N ILE A 70 6.22 -5.08 24.58
CA ILE A 70 6.46 -6.46 24.14
C ILE A 70 7.19 -6.49 22.80
N ALA A 71 8.27 -7.25 22.71
CA ALA A 71 9.12 -7.45 21.53
C ALA A 71 9.94 -6.21 21.08
N LYS A 72 10.15 -5.19 21.92
CA LYS A 72 10.97 -4.01 21.60
C LYS A 72 12.36 -4.39 21.08
N GLU A 73 13.09 -5.23 21.80
CA GLU A 73 14.44 -5.67 21.42
C GLU A 73 14.45 -6.42 20.09
N ASN A 74 13.49 -7.35 19.90
CA ASN A 74 13.35 -8.08 18.64
C ASN A 74 13.08 -7.14 17.47
N LEU A 75 12.24 -6.12 17.65
CA LEU A 75 11.96 -5.13 16.59
C LEU A 75 13.17 -4.26 16.28
N ILE A 76 14.00 -3.93 17.27
CA ILE A 76 15.27 -3.22 17.04
C ILE A 76 16.20 -4.08 16.16
N GLU A 77 16.31 -5.36 16.46
CA GLU A 77 17.13 -6.28 15.66
C GLU A 77 16.57 -6.44 14.23
N ILE A 78 15.25 -6.64 14.10
CA ILE A 78 14.56 -6.72 12.81
C ILE A 78 14.81 -5.44 11.99
N LYS A 79 14.72 -4.26 12.62
CA LYS A 79 14.98 -2.98 11.95
C LYS A 79 16.39 -2.91 11.36
N LYS A 80 17.40 -3.38 12.11
CA LYS A 80 18.80 -3.38 11.67
C LYS A 80 19.03 -4.33 10.48
N ASN A 81 18.33 -5.44 10.45
CA ASN A 81 18.46 -6.50 9.45
C ASN A 81 17.42 -6.45 8.33
N ASN A 82 16.57 -5.41 8.31
CA ASN A 82 15.51 -5.30 7.33
C ASN A 82 16.06 -5.18 5.90
N LYS A 83 15.58 -6.06 5.03
CA LYS A 83 16.03 -6.15 3.64
C LYS A 83 14.96 -5.76 2.61
N LEU A 84 13.72 -5.60 3.06
CA LEU A 84 12.58 -5.35 2.19
C LEU A 84 11.88 -4.05 2.54
N ASN A 85 11.25 -3.45 1.55
CA ASN A 85 10.51 -2.20 1.68
C ASN A 85 9.18 -2.31 0.94
N LEU A 86 8.14 -1.68 1.45
CA LEU A 86 6.91 -1.45 0.69
C LEU A 86 6.97 -0.05 0.09
N VAL A 87 6.89 -0.01 -1.24
CA VAL A 87 7.06 1.21 -2.03
C VAL A 87 5.87 1.44 -2.94
N GLY A 88 5.74 2.67 -3.44
CA GLY A 88 4.83 3.00 -4.53
C GLY A 88 5.43 2.61 -5.88
N VAL A 89 4.59 2.14 -6.78
CA VAL A 89 4.98 1.84 -8.17
C VAL A 89 4.03 2.54 -9.12
N LEU A 90 4.56 3.26 -10.10
CA LEU A 90 3.80 3.98 -11.11
C LEU A 90 4.17 3.48 -12.50
N LEU A 91 3.15 3.08 -13.26
CA LEU A 91 3.27 2.68 -14.65
C LEU A 91 2.91 3.86 -15.56
N ASP A 92 3.87 4.31 -16.37
CA ASP A 92 3.64 5.41 -17.31
C ASP A 92 3.01 4.94 -18.63
N GLU A 93 3.23 3.68 -19.00
CA GLU A 93 2.70 3.07 -20.22
C GLU A 93 1.26 2.53 -20.05
N LYS A 94 0.65 2.10 -21.17
CA LYS A 94 -0.68 1.46 -21.14
C LYS A 94 -0.60 0.08 -20.52
N GLY A 95 -1.26 -0.09 -19.38
CA GLY A 95 -1.32 -1.34 -18.62
C GLY A 95 -2.01 -1.12 -17.29
N ILE A 96 -2.25 -2.21 -16.57
CA ILE A 96 -2.80 -2.17 -15.20
C ILE A 96 -1.93 -3.02 -14.31
N LEU A 97 -1.37 -2.40 -13.27
CA LEU A 97 -0.69 -3.09 -12.19
C LEU A 97 -1.70 -3.90 -11.37
N ARG A 98 -1.32 -5.12 -10.99
CA ARG A 98 -2.15 -6.03 -10.18
C ARG A 98 -1.27 -6.79 -9.20
N GLY A 99 -1.84 -7.17 -8.07
CA GLY A 99 -1.16 -8.06 -7.13
C GLY A 99 -0.67 -9.36 -7.79
N GLY A 100 0.46 -9.86 -7.31
CA GLY A 100 1.13 -11.05 -7.83
C GLY A 100 2.03 -10.83 -9.04
N GLN A 101 2.09 -9.63 -9.61
CA GLN A 101 3.02 -9.34 -10.71
C GLN A 101 4.44 -9.16 -10.17
N LYS A 102 5.41 -9.73 -10.86
CA LYS A 102 6.83 -9.58 -10.51
C LYS A 102 7.36 -8.24 -10.98
N ILE A 103 8.11 -7.56 -10.11
CA ILE A 103 8.89 -6.37 -10.40
C ILE A 103 10.37 -6.72 -10.34
N ILE A 104 11.12 -6.33 -11.37
CA ILE A 104 12.50 -6.76 -11.56
C ILE A 104 13.39 -5.56 -11.90
N LYS A 105 14.55 -5.51 -11.30
CA LYS A 105 15.63 -4.59 -11.63
C LYS A 105 16.97 -5.27 -11.40
N ASP A 106 17.76 -5.42 -12.46
CA ASP A 106 19.02 -6.16 -12.44
C ASP A 106 18.83 -7.56 -11.83
N ASP A 107 19.55 -7.90 -10.77
CA ASP A 107 19.43 -9.16 -10.03
C ASP A 107 18.35 -9.12 -8.91
N PHE A 108 17.67 -7.98 -8.74
CA PHE A 108 16.64 -7.83 -7.71
C PHE A 108 15.27 -8.19 -8.26
N GLU A 109 14.53 -8.97 -7.47
CA GLU A 109 13.12 -9.31 -7.71
C GLU A 109 12.27 -8.89 -6.51
N GLY A 110 11.09 -8.35 -6.82
CA GLY A 110 10.06 -8.03 -5.86
C GLY A 110 8.68 -8.39 -6.41
N GLU A 111 7.64 -8.02 -5.69
CA GLU A 111 6.25 -8.33 -6.05
C GLU A 111 5.34 -7.11 -5.87
N ILE A 112 4.46 -6.89 -6.85
CA ILE A 112 3.33 -5.98 -6.70
C ILE A 112 2.33 -6.63 -5.74
N THR A 113 2.10 -6.02 -4.60
CA THR A 113 1.13 -6.53 -3.61
C THR A 113 -0.28 -6.04 -3.90
N SER A 114 -0.42 -4.79 -4.34
CA SER A 114 -1.68 -4.19 -4.75
C SER A 114 -1.49 -3.33 -5.99
N GLY A 115 -2.49 -3.31 -6.86
CA GLY A 115 -2.42 -2.48 -8.07
C GLY A 115 -3.80 -2.09 -8.57
N THR A 116 -3.92 -0.85 -9.04
CA THR A 116 -5.16 -0.26 -9.55
C THR A 116 -4.88 0.79 -10.61
N PHE A 117 -5.94 1.24 -11.28
CA PHE A 117 -5.91 2.47 -12.07
C PHE A 117 -6.44 3.61 -11.21
N SER A 118 -5.66 4.67 -11.03
CA SER A 118 -6.09 5.90 -10.37
C SER A 118 -6.77 6.83 -11.37
N PRO A 119 -8.08 7.07 -11.25
CA PRO A 119 -8.77 8.05 -12.10
C PRO A 119 -8.26 9.47 -11.85
N PHE A 120 -7.85 9.77 -10.62
CA PHE A 120 -7.33 11.09 -10.23
C PHE A 120 -5.98 11.38 -10.89
N MET A 121 -5.07 10.43 -10.88
CA MET A 121 -3.74 10.54 -11.49
C MET A 121 -3.76 10.22 -12.99
N LYS A 122 -4.81 9.54 -13.48
CA LYS A 122 -4.93 8.99 -14.84
C LYS A 122 -3.78 8.02 -15.17
N LYS A 123 -3.31 7.30 -14.18
CA LYS A 123 -2.16 6.36 -14.26
C LYS A 123 -2.49 5.06 -13.53
N SER A 124 -1.83 3.99 -13.92
CA SER A 124 -1.82 2.77 -13.13
C SER A 124 -0.78 2.90 -12.03
N ILE A 125 -1.20 2.67 -10.79
CA ILE A 125 -0.39 2.73 -9.59
C ILE A 125 -0.49 1.42 -8.81
N GLY A 126 0.50 1.14 -7.98
CA GLY A 126 0.50 -0.05 -7.13
C GLY A 126 1.39 0.12 -5.91
N LEU A 127 1.23 -0.80 -4.98
CA LEU A 127 2.16 -1.04 -3.88
C LEU A 127 2.99 -2.27 -4.22
N ALA A 128 4.28 -2.23 -3.94
CA ALA A 128 5.18 -3.35 -4.18
C ALA A 128 6.11 -3.58 -2.99
N ARG A 129 6.35 -4.84 -2.68
CA ARG A 129 7.41 -5.24 -1.75
C ARG A 129 8.66 -5.57 -2.54
N VAL A 130 9.70 -4.79 -2.31
CA VAL A 130 10.96 -4.85 -3.06
C VAL A 130 12.15 -4.86 -2.11
N PRO A 131 13.32 -5.37 -2.55
CA PRO A 131 14.58 -5.17 -1.83
C PRO A 131 14.87 -3.70 -1.56
N PHE A 132 15.47 -3.40 -0.41
CA PHE A 132 15.73 -2.03 0.04
C PHE A 132 16.55 -1.20 -0.95
N ASP A 133 17.43 -1.86 -1.71
CA ASP A 133 18.30 -1.21 -2.69
C ASP A 133 17.63 -1.00 -4.06
N MET A 134 16.45 -1.58 -4.28
CA MET A 134 15.70 -1.37 -5.51
C MET A 134 15.04 0.02 -5.49
N LYS A 135 15.63 0.97 -6.20
CA LYS A 135 15.20 2.38 -6.28
C LYS A 135 15.04 2.80 -7.74
N GLU A 136 14.40 3.95 -7.95
CA GLU A 136 14.21 4.59 -9.26
C GLU A 136 13.33 3.76 -10.21
N ASP A 137 13.88 3.38 -11.35
CA ASP A 137 13.16 2.63 -12.38
C ASP A 137 13.34 1.12 -12.22
N ALA A 138 12.30 0.39 -12.52
CA ALA A 138 12.27 -1.07 -12.58
C ALA A 138 11.38 -1.53 -13.74
N ASN A 139 11.23 -2.83 -13.91
CA ASN A 139 10.35 -3.40 -14.91
C ASN A 139 9.33 -4.32 -14.25
N VAL A 140 8.11 -4.35 -14.77
CA VAL A 140 7.04 -5.25 -14.30
C VAL A 140 6.56 -6.13 -15.43
N HIS A 141 6.41 -7.42 -15.15
CA HIS A 141 5.78 -8.35 -16.06
C HIS A 141 4.27 -8.17 -16.08
N ILE A 142 3.73 -7.67 -17.19
CA ILE A 142 2.29 -7.56 -17.41
C ILE A 142 1.91 -8.43 -18.61
N ARG A 143 1.26 -9.56 -18.36
CA ARG A 143 1.01 -10.61 -19.36
C ARG A 143 2.35 -11.06 -20.01
N ASN A 144 2.50 -10.85 -21.30
CA ASN A 144 3.71 -11.25 -22.07
C ASN A 144 4.64 -10.07 -22.37
N LYS A 145 4.51 -8.94 -21.62
CA LYS A 145 5.31 -7.74 -21.82
C LYS A 145 6.05 -7.36 -20.56
N LEU A 146 7.25 -6.87 -20.74
CA LEU A 146 8.04 -6.22 -19.70
C LEU A 146 7.86 -4.71 -19.88
N LEU A 147 7.22 -4.06 -18.91
CA LEU A 147 6.92 -2.63 -18.95
C LEU A 147 7.71 -1.89 -17.89
N LYS A 148 8.23 -0.72 -18.27
CA LYS A 148 8.98 0.15 -17.36
C LYS A 148 8.06 0.80 -16.34
N VAL A 149 8.48 0.81 -15.07
CA VAL A 149 7.79 1.44 -13.95
C VAL A 149 8.75 2.29 -13.14
N ARG A 150 8.21 3.30 -12.47
CA ARG A 150 8.95 4.12 -11.50
C ARG A 150 8.64 3.67 -10.10
N ILE A 151 9.67 3.55 -9.28
CA ILE A 151 9.57 3.29 -7.83
C ILE A 151 9.52 4.64 -7.13
N LEU A 152 8.54 4.83 -6.28
CA LEU A 152 8.24 6.09 -5.62
C LEU A 152 8.01 5.90 -4.12
N SER A 153 8.27 6.95 -3.35
CA SER A 153 7.85 7.00 -1.96
C SER A 153 6.34 7.16 -1.86
N LEU A 154 5.73 6.59 -0.82
CA LEU A 154 4.31 6.72 -0.52
C LEU A 154 4.05 7.96 0.37
N PRO A 155 2.88 8.56 0.29
CA PRO A 155 1.74 8.26 -0.59
C PRO A 155 1.88 8.86 -1.99
N PHE A 156 1.01 8.46 -2.94
CA PHE A 156 0.88 9.12 -4.25
C PHE A 156 0.04 10.40 -4.17
N VAL A 157 -1.00 10.37 -3.35
CA VAL A 157 -1.93 11.48 -3.15
C VAL A 157 -2.08 11.79 -1.67
N ARG A 158 -1.94 13.05 -1.31
CA ARG A 158 -2.14 13.55 0.06
C ARG A 158 -3.00 14.81 0.04
N LYS A 159 -4.09 14.83 0.84
CA LYS A 159 -5.02 15.98 0.94
C LYS A 159 -5.47 16.49 -0.45
N GLY A 160 -5.84 15.57 -1.35
CA GLY A 160 -6.31 15.90 -2.69
C GLY A 160 -5.24 16.45 -3.64
N LYS A 161 -3.95 16.28 -3.34
CA LYS A 161 -2.84 16.69 -4.20
C LYS A 161 -1.93 15.50 -4.50
N ILE A 162 -1.45 15.42 -5.73
CA ILE A 162 -0.41 14.46 -6.13
C ILE A 162 0.91 14.91 -5.50
N VAL A 163 1.64 13.99 -4.84
CA VAL A 163 2.88 14.27 -4.09
C VAL A 163 4.03 13.38 -4.57
N LEU A 164 4.24 13.33 -5.87
CA LEU A 164 5.32 12.55 -6.53
C LEU A 164 6.62 13.34 -6.60
#